data_1b4f95dd45591219fb2a66495980751e
#
_entry.id   1b4f95dd45591219fb2a66495980751e
#
_cell.length_a   1.000
_cell.length_b   1.000
_cell.length_c   1.000
_cell.angle_alpha   90.00
_cell.angle_beta   90.00
_cell.angle_gamma   90.00
#
_symmetry.space_group_name_H-M   'P 1'
#
loop_
_entity.id
_entity.type
_entity.pdbx_description
1 polymer ?
#
loop_
_entity_poly.entity_id
_entity_poly.type
_entity_poly.pdbx_seq_one_letter_code
_entity_poly.pdbx_strand_id
1 'polypeptide(L)'
;SSDVCSSDLRGGKTTLLRDIIRQLSNGEEKKKMPGVTVGVVDERSELAGSYQGVPQNDLGMRTDVLDGCPKAEGMEMLIRSMSPAVVAVDELGRKEDFKAVESVIHSGCKVIATAHGNSIEDVIHQPYFERLVRRRVFERYIFLDKGEHAGTILGIYDRNGRPC
;
A
#
# COMPACT_ATOMS: atom_id res chain seq x y z
N SER A 1 -7.83 4.20 -7.46
CA SER A 1 -8.25 3.02 -6.69
C SER A 1 -7.36 2.81 -5.50
N SER A 2 -7.91 2.23 -4.43
CA SER A 2 -7.14 1.83 -3.25
C SER A 2 -7.00 0.32 -3.27
N ASP A 3 -5.79 -0.18 -3.16
CA ASP A 3 -5.46 -1.58 -3.38
C ASP A 3 -4.68 -2.18 -2.19
N VAL A 4 -4.91 -3.45 -1.91
CA VAL A 4 -4.18 -4.23 -0.92
C VAL A 4 -3.44 -5.37 -1.62
N CYS A 5 -2.16 -5.49 -1.33
CA CYS A 5 -1.34 -6.63 -1.71
C CYS A 5 -1.12 -7.52 -0.48
N SER A 6 -1.49 -8.79 -0.56
CA SER A 6 -1.43 -9.72 0.57
C SER A 6 -0.57 -10.93 0.25
N SER A 7 0.42 -11.20 1.10
CA SER A 7 1.21 -12.44 1.17
C SER A 7 2.06 -12.47 2.46
N ASP A 8 2.74 -13.58 2.78
CA ASP A 8 3.65 -13.64 3.94
C ASP A 8 5.05 -13.05 3.66
N LEU A 9 5.87 -12.99 4.72
CA LEU A 9 7.28 -12.61 4.67
C LEU A 9 8.03 -13.36 3.53
N ARG A 10 8.63 -12.66 2.57
CA ARG A 10 9.33 -13.11 1.36
C ARG A 10 8.48 -13.23 0.09
N GLY A 11 7.18 -12.94 0.11
CA GLY A 11 6.33 -13.03 -1.09
C GLY A 11 6.49 -11.88 -2.11
N GLY A 12 7.52 -11.03 -2.00
CA GLY A 12 7.73 -9.93 -2.95
C GLY A 12 6.80 -8.72 -2.79
N LYS A 13 5.98 -8.66 -1.73
CA LYS A 13 5.02 -7.55 -1.48
C LYS A 13 5.67 -6.19 -1.45
N THR A 14 6.72 -6.04 -0.62
CA THR A 14 7.44 -4.78 -0.48
C THR A 14 8.09 -4.35 -1.80
N THR A 15 8.59 -5.31 -2.58
CA THR A 15 9.15 -5.07 -3.92
C THR A 15 8.09 -4.61 -4.90
N LEU A 16 6.93 -5.28 -4.94
CA LEU A 16 5.81 -4.88 -5.79
C LEU A 16 5.26 -3.52 -5.37
N LEU A 17 5.07 -3.29 -4.07
CA LEU A 17 4.60 -2.00 -3.55
C LEU A 17 5.56 -0.87 -3.96
N ARG A 18 6.86 -1.07 -3.83
CA ARG A 18 7.89 -0.12 -4.26
C ARG A 18 7.79 0.21 -5.75
N ASP A 19 7.62 -0.80 -6.59
CA ASP A 19 7.51 -0.60 -8.04
C ASP A 19 6.21 0.13 -8.42
N ILE A 20 5.09 -0.19 -7.78
CA ILE A 20 3.81 0.52 -7.97
C ILE A 20 3.95 1.99 -7.55
N ILE A 21 4.56 2.27 -6.39
CA ILE A 21 4.83 3.64 -5.94
C ILE A 21 5.63 4.41 -6.99
N ARG A 22 6.72 3.83 -7.47
CA ARG A 22 7.57 4.44 -8.49
C ARG A 22 6.82 4.75 -9.78
N GLN A 23 6.02 3.80 -10.26
CA GLN A 23 5.24 3.98 -11.49
C GLN A 23 4.15 5.05 -11.32
N LEU A 24 3.43 5.07 -10.19
CA LEU A 24 2.43 6.09 -9.91
C LEU A 24 3.06 7.48 -9.78
N SER A 25 4.18 7.57 -9.11
CA SER A 25 4.90 8.83 -8.90
C SER A 25 5.44 9.42 -10.20
N ASN A 26 6.06 8.59 -11.03
CA ASN A 26 6.64 9.03 -12.31
C ASN A 26 5.57 9.21 -13.41
N GLY A 27 4.52 8.41 -13.37
CA GLY A 27 3.58 8.26 -14.48
C GLY A 27 4.18 7.43 -15.63
N GLU A 28 3.40 7.23 -16.67
CA GLU A 28 3.81 6.49 -17.86
C GLU A 28 3.22 7.15 -19.12
N GLU A 29 4.07 7.81 -19.91
CA GLU A 29 3.65 8.55 -21.10
C GLU A 29 2.97 7.66 -22.15
N LYS A 30 3.49 6.44 -22.37
CA LYS A 30 2.92 5.50 -23.35
C LYS A 30 1.48 5.10 -23.01
N LYS A 31 1.14 5.03 -21.73
CA LYS A 31 -0.20 4.73 -21.23
C LYS A 31 -1.05 6.00 -20.97
N LYS A 32 -0.51 7.19 -21.27
CA LYS A 32 -1.14 8.47 -20.97
C LYS A 32 -1.54 8.59 -19.48
N MET A 33 -0.74 8.02 -18.61
CA MET A 33 -0.92 8.05 -17.15
C MET A 33 -0.01 9.13 -16.58
N PRO A 34 -0.56 10.27 -16.15
CA PRO A 34 0.24 11.32 -15.52
C PRO A 34 0.76 10.84 -14.17
N GLY A 35 1.95 11.29 -13.77
CA GLY A 35 2.47 11.04 -12.44
C GLY A 35 1.64 11.76 -11.37
N VAL A 36 1.49 11.13 -10.22
CA VAL A 36 0.75 11.68 -9.07
C VAL A 36 1.65 11.80 -7.85
N THR A 37 1.26 12.63 -6.89
CA THR A 37 1.95 12.75 -5.61
C THR A 37 1.68 11.52 -4.75
N VAL A 38 2.74 10.92 -4.22
CA VAL A 38 2.68 9.74 -3.36
C VAL A 38 3.33 10.07 -2.02
N GLY A 39 2.62 9.83 -0.93
CA GLY A 39 3.17 9.86 0.42
C GLY A 39 3.40 8.45 0.91
N VAL A 40 4.61 8.15 1.36
CA VAL A 40 5.00 6.83 1.87
C VAL A 40 5.25 6.92 3.37
N VAL A 41 4.63 6.02 4.15
CA VAL A 41 5.00 5.80 5.54
C VAL A 41 5.81 4.51 5.62
N ASP A 42 7.10 4.65 5.91
CA ASP A 42 8.08 3.55 5.94
C ASP A 42 8.58 3.31 7.37
N GLU A 43 7.78 2.62 8.18
CA GLU A 43 8.06 2.42 9.61
C GLU A 43 9.38 1.66 9.85
N ARG A 44 9.76 0.77 8.94
CA ARG A 44 10.94 -0.10 9.07
C ARG A 44 12.09 0.25 8.11
N SER A 45 11.98 1.33 7.37
CA SER A 45 12.94 1.71 6.33
C SER A 45 13.15 0.62 5.25
N GLU A 46 12.11 -0.18 4.98
CA GLU A 46 12.19 -1.29 4.02
C GLU A 46 11.75 -0.89 2.60
N LEU A 47 10.83 0.08 2.47
CA LEU A 47 10.39 0.57 1.17
C LEU A 47 11.44 1.46 0.52
N ALA A 48 11.79 2.53 1.18
CA ALA A 48 12.77 3.51 0.71
C ALA A 48 14.21 3.05 0.95
N GLY A 49 14.44 2.14 1.90
CA GLY A 49 15.79 1.74 2.31
C GLY A 49 16.59 2.93 2.82
N SER A 50 15.96 3.85 3.54
CA SER A 50 16.57 5.12 3.93
C SER A 50 17.84 4.95 4.75
N TYR A 51 18.88 5.70 4.36
CA TYR A 51 20.12 5.80 5.11
C TYR A 51 20.37 7.28 5.43
N GLN A 52 20.50 7.60 6.72
CA GLN A 52 20.63 8.98 7.22
C GLN A 52 19.55 9.94 6.66
N GLY A 53 18.31 9.47 6.56
CA GLY A 53 17.19 10.25 6.04
C GLY A 53 17.10 10.36 4.51
N VAL A 54 18.00 9.70 3.78
CA VAL A 54 18.02 9.72 2.32
C VAL A 54 17.54 8.38 1.77
N PRO A 55 16.44 8.34 0.99
CA PRO A 55 15.99 7.13 0.29
C PRO A 55 17.09 6.56 -0.63
N GLN A 56 17.35 5.28 -0.51
CA GLN A 56 18.32 4.58 -1.37
C GLN A 56 17.63 3.84 -2.53
N ASN A 57 16.35 3.51 -2.38
CA ASN A 57 15.55 2.92 -3.43
C ASN A 57 14.82 4.01 -4.24
N ASP A 58 14.67 3.79 -5.54
CA ASP A 58 13.89 4.67 -6.41
C ASP A 58 12.39 4.47 -6.16
N LEU A 59 11.77 5.48 -5.58
CA LEU A 59 10.32 5.55 -5.35
C LEU A 59 9.61 6.55 -6.27
N GLY A 60 10.34 7.13 -7.22
CA GLY A 60 9.81 8.11 -8.16
C GLY A 60 9.94 9.57 -7.68
N MET A 61 9.82 10.48 -8.63
CA MET A 61 10.15 11.90 -8.44
C MET A 61 9.12 12.70 -7.64
N ARG A 62 7.88 12.18 -7.49
CA ARG A 62 6.77 12.84 -6.77
C ARG A 62 6.42 12.11 -5.48
N THR A 63 7.40 11.45 -4.86
CA THR A 63 7.21 10.66 -3.65
C THR A 63 7.92 11.31 -2.48
N ASP A 64 7.17 11.50 -1.40
CA ASP A 64 7.67 11.93 -0.11
C ASP A 64 7.63 10.75 0.88
N VAL A 65 8.68 10.60 1.69
CA VAL A 65 8.83 9.46 2.60
C VAL A 65 8.92 9.95 4.04
N LEU A 66 8.04 9.40 4.89
CA LEU A 66 8.18 9.47 6.35
C LEU A 66 8.85 8.19 6.83
N ASP A 67 10.15 8.29 7.08
CA ASP A 67 11.00 7.18 7.50
C ASP A 67 11.00 7.00 9.01
N GLY A 68 10.93 5.75 9.49
CA GLY A 68 10.96 5.43 10.92
C GLY A 68 9.75 5.94 11.71
N CYS A 69 8.67 6.32 11.05
CA CYS A 69 7.45 6.83 11.67
C CYS A 69 6.41 5.70 11.83
N PRO A 70 5.72 5.61 13.00
CA PRO A 70 4.61 4.69 13.16
C PRO A 70 3.53 4.92 12.09
N LYS A 71 3.00 3.83 11.51
CA LYS A 71 2.11 3.91 10.34
C LYS A 71 0.90 4.82 10.54
N ALA A 72 0.19 4.64 11.65
CA ALA A 72 -1.02 5.41 11.92
C ALA A 72 -0.72 6.91 12.04
N GLU A 73 0.32 7.28 12.78
CA GLU A 73 0.75 8.67 12.95
C GLU A 73 1.24 9.26 11.63
N GLY A 74 2.05 8.51 10.88
CA GLY A 74 2.58 8.93 9.59
C GLY A 74 1.47 9.19 8.57
N MET A 75 0.46 8.34 8.50
CA MET A 75 -0.70 8.55 7.61
C MET A 75 -1.45 9.83 7.96
N GLU A 76 -1.70 10.08 9.24
CA GLU A 76 -2.36 11.32 9.71
C GLU A 76 -1.51 12.57 9.41
N MET A 77 -0.18 12.48 9.54
CA MET A 77 0.72 13.57 9.19
C MET A 77 0.69 13.87 7.69
N LEU A 78 0.73 12.85 6.84
CA LEU A 78 0.71 13.01 5.38
C LEU A 78 -0.56 13.73 4.90
N ILE A 79 -1.74 13.34 5.39
CA ILE A 79 -2.99 13.97 4.96
C ILE A 79 -3.12 15.42 5.43
N ARG A 80 -2.54 15.76 6.58
CA ARG A 80 -2.58 17.14 7.12
C ARG A 80 -1.58 18.08 6.46
N SER A 81 -0.40 17.59 6.12
CA SER A 81 0.71 18.44 5.66
C SER A 81 0.88 18.45 4.14
N MET A 82 0.62 17.34 3.47
CA MET A 82 0.99 17.15 2.06
C MET A 82 -0.19 16.88 1.15
N SER A 83 -1.30 16.36 1.69
CA SER A 83 -2.49 15.96 0.92
C SER A 83 -2.14 15.20 -0.36
N PRO A 84 -1.38 14.09 -0.30
CA PRO A 84 -0.94 13.38 -1.47
C PRO A 84 -2.13 12.75 -2.20
N ALA A 85 -2.00 12.49 -3.49
CA ALA A 85 -3.02 11.75 -4.24
C ALA A 85 -3.13 10.29 -3.74
N VAL A 86 -2.00 9.71 -3.37
CA VAL A 86 -1.90 8.32 -2.89
C VAL A 86 -1.05 8.26 -1.63
N VAL A 87 -1.51 7.52 -0.63
CA VAL A 87 -0.74 7.13 0.56
C VAL A 87 -0.37 5.65 0.44
N ALA A 88 0.91 5.34 0.59
CA ALA A 88 1.43 3.99 0.55
C ALA A 88 2.01 3.58 1.91
N VAL A 89 1.63 2.39 2.38
CA VAL A 89 2.10 1.83 3.64
C VAL A 89 2.40 0.34 3.51
N ASP A 90 3.44 -0.12 4.17
CA ASP A 90 3.77 -1.54 4.23
C ASP A 90 3.21 -2.18 5.50
N GLU A 91 2.73 -3.41 5.38
CA GLU A 91 2.36 -4.30 6.48
C GLU A 91 1.30 -3.74 7.47
N LEU A 92 0.07 -3.54 6.99
CA LEU A 92 -1.07 -3.24 7.87
C LEU A 92 -1.34 -4.42 8.83
N GLY A 93 -1.45 -4.15 10.12
CA GLY A 93 -1.68 -5.22 11.09
C GLY A 93 -2.29 -4.77 12.42
N ARG A 94 -2.10 -3.53 12.83
CA ARG A 94 -2.60 -3.01 14.10
C ARG A 94 -3.95 -2.32 13.91
N LYS A 95 -4.78 -2.34 14.94
CA LYS A 95 -6.09 -1.65 14.94
C LYS A 95 -5.98 -0.17 14.55
N GLU A 96 -4.94 0.49 15.00
CA GLU A 96 -4.68 1.91 14.74
C GLU A 96 -4.41 2.16 13.25
N ASP A 97 -3.72 1.24 12.58
CA ASP A 97 -3.43 1.33 11.13
C ASP A 97 -4.72 1.38 10.32
N PHE A 98 -5.70 0.53 10.67
CA PHE A 98 -6.99 0.46 9.96
C PHE A 98 -7.84 1.72 10.17
N LYS A 99 -7.78 2.33 11.36
CA LYS A 99 -8.44 3.61 11.62
C LYS A 99 -7.80 4.74 10.79
N ALA A 100 -6.48 4.77 10.72
CA ALA A 100 -5.76 5.75 9.92
C ALA A 100 -6.06 5.59 8.42
N VAL A 101 -6.15 4.36 7.91
CA VAL A 101 -6.61 4.09 6.54
C VAL A 101 -7.99 4.69 6.29
N GLU A 102 -8.94 4.53 7.22
CA GLU A 102 -10.27 5.18 7.09
C GLU A 102 -10.15 6.70 7.01
N SER A 103 -9.30 7.33 7.85
CA SER A 103 -9.05 8.78 7.81
C SER A 103 -8.49 9.22 6.46
N VAL A 104 -7.51 8.50 5.93
CA VAL A 104 -6.91 8.79 4.60
C VAL A 104 -7.96 8.75 3.51
N ILE A 105 -8.80 7.72 3.47
CA ILE A 105 -9.88 7.60 2.47
C ILE A 105 -10.90 8.73 2.62
N HIS A 106 -11.29 9.08 3.84
CA HIS A 106 -12.22 10.19 4.09
C HIS A 106 -11.64 11.55 3.68
N SER A 107 -10.32 11.72 3.69
CA SER A 107 -9.67 12.93 3.19
C SER A 107 -9.64 13.03 1.65
N GLY A 108 -10.08 12.00 0.93
CA GLY A 108 -10.06 11.92 -0.53
C GLY A 108 -8.79 11.33 -1.12
N CYS A 109 -7.79 10.99 -0.30
CA CYS A 109 -6.59 10.31 -0.76
C CYS A 109 -6.88 8.83 -1.06
N LYS A 110 -6.11 8.24 -1.98
CA LYS A 110 -6.13 6.80 -2.23
C LYS A 110 -5.11 6.10 -1.33
N VAL A 111 -5.31 4.83 -1.07
CA VAL A 111 -4.39 4.02 -0.26
C VAL A 111 -3.91 2.81 -1.05
N ILE A 112 -2.61 2.56 -0.96
CA ILE A 112 -2.00 1.29 -1.36
C ILE A 112 -1.30 0.73 -0.14
N ALA A 113 -1.59 -0.52 0.18
CA ALA A 113 -1.02 -1.14 1.37
C ALA A 113 -0.69 -2.61 1.13
N THR A 114 0.22 -3.14 1.93
CA THR A 114 0.43 -4.57 2.03
C THR A 114 -0.13 -5.10 3.35
N ALA A 115 -0.45 -6.38 3.36
CA ALA A 115 -0.90 -7.07 4.56
C ALA A 115 -0.56 -8.56 4.49
N HIS A 116 -0.69 -9.26 5.60
CA HIS A 116 -0.56 -10.71 5.65
C HIS A 116 -1.91 -11.38 5.40
N GLY A 117 -1.89 -12.44 4.59
CA GLY A 117 -3.05 -13.28 4.34
C GLY A 117 -2.73 -14.35 3.30
N ASN A 118 -3.37 -15.52 3.41
CA ASN A 118 -3.12 -16.66 2.54
C ASN A 118 -4.11 -16.71 1.37
N SER A 119 -5.29 -16.15 1.57
CA SER A 119 -6.37 -16.12 0.58
C SER A 119 -7.24 -14.88 0.79
N ILE A 120 -8.14 -14.62 -0.16
CA ILE A 120 -9.13 -13.54 -0.02
C ILE A 120 -10.04 -13.79 1.19
N GLU A 121 -10.44 -15.04 1.41
CA GLU A 121 -11.27 -15.45 2.55
C GLU A 121 -10.55 -15.16 3.87
N ASP A 122 -9.26 -15.48 3.95
CA ASP A 122 -8.43 -15.23 5.12
C ASP A 122 -8.37 -13.74 5.47
N VAL A 123 -8.15 -12.89 4.45
CA VAL A 123 -8.10 -11.43 4.62
C VAL A 123 -9.45 -10.86 5.02
N ILE A 124 -10.53 -11.30 4.38
CA ILE A 124 -11.90 -10.83 4.66
C ILE A 124 -12.32 -11.12 6.10
N HIS A 125 -11.87 -12.25 6.68
CA HIS A 125 -12.24 -12.66 8.03
C HIS A 125 -11.28 -12.15 9.13
N GLN A 126 -10.20 -11.45 8.76
CA GLN A 126 -9.34 -10.83 9.76
C GLN A 126 -10.09 -9.68 10.48
N PRO A 127 -10.02 -9.58 11.82
CA PRO A 127 -10.91 -8.72 12.62
C PRO A 127 -11.01 -7.27 12.18
N TYR A 128 -9.93 -6.68 11.70
CA TYR A 128 -9.91 -5.27 11.30
C TYR A 128 -10.13 -5.08 9.80
N PHE A 129 -9.73 -6.04 8.98
CA PHE A 129 -9.97 -6.02 7.54
C PHE A 129 -11.46 -6.17 7.20
N GLU A 130 -12.18 -7.02 7.92
CA GLU A 130 -13.62 -7.22 7.72
C GLU A 130 -14.38 -5.89 7.60
N ARG A 131 -14.08 -4.93 8.46
CA ARG A 131 -14.71 -3.62 8.44
C ARG A 131 -14.40 -2.83 7.16
N LEU A 132 -13.13 -2.83 6.71
CA LEU A 132 -12.72 -2.14 5.49
C LEU A 132 -13.30 -2.80 4.24
N VAL A 133 -13.36 -4.13 4.23
CA VAL A 133 -13.97 -4.91 3.14
C VAL A 133 -15.47 -4.63 3.05
N ARG A 134 -16.19 -4.66 4.17
CA ARG A 134 -17.63 -4.33 4.22
C ARG A 134 -17.92 -2.91 3.71
N ARG A 135 -17.04 -1.97 4.00
CA ARG A 135 -17.12 -0.58 3.53
C ARG A 135 -16.59 -0.39 2.11
N ARG A 136 -16.11 -1.45 1.49
CA ARG A 136 -15.53 -1.43 0.13
C ARG A 136 -14.44 -0.39 -0.05
N VAL A 137 -13.59 -0.25 0.96
CA VAL A 137 -12.50 0.74 1.00
C VAL A 137 -11.47 0.45 -0.10
N PHE A 138 -11.13 -0.82 -0.28
CA PHE A 138 -10.20 -1.24 -1.32
C PHE A 138 -10.95 -1.68 -2.58
N GLU A 139 -10.45 -1.25 -3.73
CA GLU A 139 -11.02 -1.60 -5.03
C GLU A 139 -10.44 -2.89 -5.59
N ARG A 140 -9.20 -3.21 -5.21
CA ARG A 140 -8.48 -4.41 -5.67
C ARG A 140 -7.73 -5.07 -4.53
N TYR A 141 -7.66 -6.39 -4.60
CA TYR A 141 -6.83 -7.23 -3.76
C TYR A 141 -5.92 -8.04 -4.67
N ILE A 142 -4.62 -8.00 -4.42
CA ILE A 142 -3.60 -8.70 -5.21
C ILE A 142 -2.93 -9.72 -4.31
N PHE A 143 -2.98 -11.00 -4.69
CA PHE A 143 -2.32 -12.09 -3.98
C PHE A 143 -1.06 -12.50 -4.71
N LEU A 144 0.02 -12.62 -3.95
CA LEU A 144 1.33 -13.03 -4.45
C LEU A 144 1.70 -14.42 -3.95
N ASP A 145 2.44 -15.14 -4.79
CA ASP A 145 3.05 -16.40 -4.39
C ASP A 145 4.11 -16.18 -3.31
N LYS A 146 4.17 -17.10 -2.36
CA LYS A 146 5.13 -17.13 -1.23
C LYS A 146 6.22 -18.18 -1.41
N GLY A 147 6.04 -19.10 -2.35
CA GLY A 147 6.87 -20.27 -2.55
C GLY A 147 8.04 -20.03 -3.49
N GLU A 148 8.30 -21.01 -4.34
CA GLU A 148 9.41 -21.00 -5.28
C GLU A 148 9.39 -19.86 -6.29
N HIS A 149 8.20 -19.31 -6.55
CA HIS A 149 7.97 -18.19 -7.48
C HIS A 149 7.54 -16.92 -6.73
N ALA A 150 8.21 -16.60 -5.63
CA ALA A 150 7.92 -15.41 -4.82
C ALA A 150 7.82 -14.14 -5.68
N GLY A 151 6.74 -13.37 -5.48
CA GLY A 151 6.45 -12.17 -6.26
C GLY A 151 5.57 -12.39 -7.49
N THR A 152 5.28 -13.64 -7.85
CA THR A 152 4.31 -13.94 -8.91
C THR A 152 2.90 -13.65 -8.44
N ILE A 153 2.10 -13.00 -9.28
CA ILE A 153 0.68 -12.72 -8.98
C ILE A 153 -0.12 -14.01 -9.14
N LEU A 154 -0.70 -14.48 -8.04
CA LEU A 154 -1.59 -15.65 -8.02
C LEU A 154 -3.02 -15.29 -8.41
N GLY A 155 -3.47 -14.09 -8.10
CA GLY A 155 -4.81 -13.64 -8.42
C GLY A 155 -5.02 -12.17 -8.11
N ILE A 156 -5.96 -11.57 -8.84
CA ILE A 156 -6.44 -10.22 -8.63
C ILE A 156 -7.95 -10.31 -8.41
N TYR A 157 -8.44 -9.67 -7.36
CA TYR A 157 -9.84 -9.69 -6.97
C TYR A 157 -10.38 -8.27 -6.88
N ASP A 158 -11.66 -8.11 -7.23
CA ASP A 158 -12.37 -6.85 -7.08
C ASP A 158 -12.74 -6.55 -5.63
N ARG A 159 -13.38 -5.39 -5.39
CA ARG A 159 -13.85 -4.96 -4.06
C ARG A 159 -14.85 -5.91 -3.40
N ASN A 160 -15.43 -6.85 -4.13
CA ASN A 160 -16.39 -7.84 -3.63
C ASN A 160 -15.73 -9.21 -3.44
N GLY A 161 -14.41 -9.32 -3.66
CA GLY A 161 -13.67 -10.58 -3.60
C GLY A 161 -13.90 -11.50 -4.80
N ARG A 162 -14.34 -10.98 -5.95
CA ARG A 162 -14.50 -11.75 -7.18
C ARG A 162 -13.24 -11.63 -8.03
N PRO A 163 -12.79 -12.71 -8.66
CA PRO A 163 -11.67 -12.66 -9.60
C PRO A 163 -11.92 -11.65 -10.73
N CYS A 164 -10.85 -10.89 -11.07
CA CYS A 164 -10.86 -9.94 -12.19
C CYS A 164 -10.28 -10.56 -13.44
#